data_62e725d7999bc2d168c8f286154629b5
#
_entry.id   62e725d7999bc2d168c8f286154629b5
#
_cell.length_a   1.000
_cell.length_b   1.000
_cell.length_c   1.000
_cell.angle_alpha   90.00
_cell.angle_beta   90.00
_cell.angle_gamma   90.00
#
_symmetry.space_group_name_H-M   'P 1'
#
loop_
_entity.id
_entity.type
_entity.pdbx_description
1 polymer ?
#
loop_
_entity_poly.entity_id
_entity_poly.type
_entity_poly.pdbx_seq_one_letter_code
_entity_poly.pdbx_strand_id
1 'polypeptide(L)'
;VFAEIRKQAALLSPRPNLYHWRSHRGAEVDLLLEYDGRLLPVEAKATTRPGRRDASGIEAFRKAHPEVAGPGLVVCACEHPLRIAQDVWAIPWDLDGSPAG
;
A
#
# COMPACT_ATOMS: atom_id res chain seq x y z
N VAL A 1 1.30 -12.01 -1.70
CA VAL A 1 0.87 -10.62 -1.94
C VAL A 1 2.04 -9.74 -2.31
N PHE A 2 3.09 -9.76 -1.52
CA PHE A 2 4.27 -8.96 -1.87
C PHE A 2 4.90 -9.34 -3.18
N ALA A 3 4.96 -10.64 -3.44
CA ALA A 3 5.54 -11.13 -4.69
C ALA A 3 4.76 -10.59 -5.88
N GLU A 4 3.44 -10.51 -5.74
CA GLU A 4 2.56 -9.99 -6.78
C GLU A 4 2.79 -8.51 -7.02
N ILE A 5 2.86 -7.73 -5.95
CA ILE A 5 3.09 -6.30 -6.06
C ILE A 5 4.44 -5.99 -6.68
N ARG A 6 5.48 -6.69 -6.25
CA ARG A 6 6.82 -6.50 -6.80
C ARG A 6 6.90 -6.88 -8.27
N LYS A 7 6.21 -7.94 -8.64
CA LYS A 7 6.17 -8.39 -10.02
C LYS A 7 5.52 -7.36 -10.91
N GLN A 8 4.39 -6.81 -10.47
CA GLN A 8 3.70 -5.78 -11.23
C GLN A 8 4.50 -4.49 -11.32
N ALA A 9 5.14 -4.10 -10.22
CA ALA A 9 5.98 -2.90 -10.22
C ALA A 9 7.14 -3.04 -11.20
N ALA A 10 7.68 -4.23 -11.35
CA ALA A 10 8.80 -4.47 -12.27
C ALA A 10 8.39 -4.31 -13.74
N LEU A 11 7.10 -4.36 -14.04
CA LEU A 11 6.60 -4.17 -15.40
C LEU A 11 6.36 -2.73 -15.76
N LEU A 12 6.45 -1.81 -14.80
CA LEU A 12 6.24 -0.39 -15.05
C LEU A 12 7.50 0.24 -15.67
N SER A 13 7.27 1.23 -16.52
CA SER A 13 8.37 1.96 -17.14
C SER A 13 8.14 3.46 -16.95
N PRO A 14 9.07 4.20 -16.28
CA PRO A 14 10.30 3.70 -15.69
C PRO A 14 10.03 2.79 -14.49
N ARG A 15 10.96 1.89 -14.21
CA ARG A 15 10.81 0.97 -13.09
C ARG A 15 10.88 1.74 -11.77
N PRO A 16 9.87 1.63 -10.88
CA PRO A 16 9.92 2.32 -9.60
C PRO A 16 10.88 1.65 -8.64
N ASN A 17 11.42 2.43 -7.71
CA ASN A 17 12.22 1.91 -6.62
C ASN A 17 11.30 1.46 -5.48
N LEU A 18 11.71 0.43 -4.76
CA LEU A 18 10.94 -0.16 -3.68
C LEU A 18 11.69 -0.02 -2.38
N TYR A 19 11.04 0.47 -1.34
CA TYR A 19 11.64 0.70 -0.04
C TYR A 19 10.74 0.14 1.07
N HIS A 20 11.35 -0.06 2.24
CA HIS A 20 10.66 -0.38 3.48
C HIS A 20 10.78 0.81 4.42
N TRP A 21 9.76 1.08 5.22
CA TRP A 21 9.79 2.18 6.16
C TRP A 21 9.41 1.72 7.56
N ARG A 22 10.12 2.25 8.55
CA ARG A 22 9.84 2.01 9.95
C ARG A 22 10.12 3.27 10.75
N SER A 23 9.20 3.62 11.66
CA SER A 23 9.39 4.76 12.54
C SER A 23 10.08 4.32 13.83
N HIS A 24 10.56 5.30 14.60
CA HIS A 24 11.15 5.02 15.91
C HIS A 24 10.14 4.43 16.89
N ARG A 25 8.85 4.67 16.67
CA ARG A 25 7.79 4.20 17.55
C ARG A 25 7.22 2.85 17.13
N GLY A 26 7.83 2.21 16.18
CA GLY A 26 7.41 0.89 15.76
C GLY A 26 6.37 0.85 14.65
N ALA A 27 5.88 2.01 14.20
CA ALA A 27 5.01 2.02 13.03
C ALA A 27 5.84 1.67 11.81
N GLU A 28 5.27 0.89 10.90
CA GLU A 28 6.01 0.49 9.71
C GLU A 28 5.08 0.37 8.52
N VAL A 29 5.67 0.51 7.33
CA VAL A 29 4.98 0.28 6.07
C VAL A 29 5.79 -0.78 5.34
N ASP A 30 5.12 -1.84 4.92
CA ASP A 30 5.77 -2.99 4.30
C ASP A 30 6.50 -2.63 3.01
N LEU A 31 5.94 -1.71 2.25
CA LEU A 31 6.50 -1.37 0.95
C LEU A 31 6.21 0.09 0.64
N LEU A 32 7.25 0.82 0.25
CA LEU A 32 7.10 2.16 -0.33
C LEU A 32 7.46 2.05 -1.79
N LEU A 33 6.53 2.41 -2.64
CA LEU A 33 6.71 2.38 -4.09
C LEU A 33 7.00 3.78 -4.58
N GLU A 34 8.22 4.02 -5.03
CA GLU A 34 8.58 5.33 -5.56
C GLU A 34 8.14 5.43 -7.01
N TYR A 35 7.31 6.43 -7.28
CA TYR A 35 6.81 6.66 -8.62
C TYR A 35 6.53 8.15 -8.81
N ASP A 36 7.08 8.71 -9.87
CA ASP A 36 6.85 10.10 -10.26
C ASP A 36 7.14 11.09 -9.12
N GLY A 37 8.24 10.84 -8.39
CA GLY A 37 8.68 11.72 -7.31
C GLY A 37 7.90 11.58 -6.02
N ARG A 38 7.00 10.59 -5.93
CA ARG A 38 6.22 10.34 -4.74
C ARG A 38 6.48 8.95 -4.21
N LEU A 39 6.19 8.78 -2.91
CA LEU A 39 6.30 7.49 -2.25
C LEU A 39 4.90 7.00 -1.90
N LEU A 40 4.49 5.90 -2.52
CA LEU A 40 3.18 5.31 -2.31
C LEU A 40 3.31 4.21 -1.26
N PRO A 41 2.76 4.41 -0.05
CA PRO A 41 2.86 3.37 0.98
C PRO A 41 1.87 2.24 0.72
N VAL A 42 2.35 1.00 0.80
CA VAL A 42 1.55 -0.19 0.53
C VAL A 42 1.75 -1.18 1.68
N GLU A 43 0.65 -1.69 2.22
CA GLU A 43 0.68 -2.72 3.25
C GLU A 43 -0.22 -3.88 2.87
N ALA A 44 0.22 -5.09 3.25
CA ALA A 44 -0.59 -6.29 3.11
C ALA A 44 -1.20 -6.64 4.46
N LYS A 45 -2.49 -6.89 4.48
CA LYS A 45 -3.22 -7.25 5.70
C LYS A 45 -4.09 -8.47 5.46
N ALA A 46 -4.05 -9.42 6.37
CA ALA A 46 -4.87 -10.61 6.28
C ALA A 46 -6.24 -10.33 6.90
N THR A 47 -7.03 -9.49 6.26
CA THR A 47 -8.35 -9.15 6.75
C THR A 47 -9.35 -9.20 5.61
N THR A 48 -10.59 -9.60 5.92
CA THR A 48 -11.70 -9.55 4.98
C THR A 48 -12.54 -8.31 5.17
N ARG A 49 -12.32 -7.57 6.26
CA ARG A 49 -13.08 -6.37 6.59
C ARG A 49 -12.12 -5.24 6.93
N PRO A 50 -11.48 -4.66 5.92
CA PRO A 50 -10.54 -3.58 6.17
C PRO A 50 -11.25 -2.35 6.75
N GLY A 51 -10.55 -1.65 7.63
CA GLY A 51 -11.05 -0.45 8.23
C GLY A 51 -9.91 0.51 8.50
N ARG A 52 -10.24 1.66 9.10
CA ARG A 52 -9.26 2.72 9.31
C ARG A 52 -8.03 2.28 10.09
N ARG A 53 -8.20 1.38 11.05
CA ARG A 53 -7.07 0.89 11.85
C ARG A 53 -6.03 0.17 11.01
N ASP A 54 -6.45 -0.40 9.88
CA ASP A 54 -5.52 -1.10 8.99
C ASP A 54 -4.63 -0.12 8.23
N ALA A 55 -4.96 1.16 8.27
CA ALA A 55 -4.17 2.20 7.62
C ALA A 55 -3.21 2.90 8.59
N SER A 56 -3.09 2.44 9.83
CA SER A 56 -2.34 3.18 10.85
C SER A 56 -0.87 3.40 10.49
N GLY A 57 -0.21 2.37 9.97
CA GLY A 57 1.19 2.51 9.53
C GLY A 57 1.33 3.48 8.36
N ILE A 58 0.42 3.38 7.41
CA ILE A 58 0.39 4.26 6.25
C ILE A 58 0.15 5.70 6.68
N GLU A 59 -0.79 5.91 7.59
CA GLU A 59 -1.07 7.26 8.09
C GLU A 59 0.13 7.83 8.83
N ALA A 60 0.83 7.00 9.60
CA ALA A 60 2.05 7.44 10.30
C ALA A 60 3.12 7.88 9.30
N PHE A 61 3.31 7.13 8.22
CA PHE A 61 4.27 7.50 7.19
C PHE A 61 3.87 8.80 6.51
N ARG A 62 2.61 8.95 6.15
CA ARG A 62 2.12 10.14 5.48
C ARG A 62 2.25 11.38 6.35
N LYS A 63 2.05 11.21 7.66
CA LYS A 63 2.21 12.30 8.61
C LYS A 63 3.68 12.70 8.77
N ALA A 64 4.58 11.71 8.73
CA ALA A 64 6.02 11.97 8.88
C ALA A 64 6.63 12.60 7.63
N HIS A 65 6.11 12.26 6.45
CA HIS A 65 6.67 12.70 5.18
C HIS A 65 5.60 13.26 4.23
N PRO A 66 4.89 14.31 4.65
CA PRO A 66 3.77 14.81 3.85
C PRO A 66 4.17 15.35 2.50
N GLU A 67 5.41 15.82 2.35
CA GLU A 67 5.87 16.42 1.10
C GLU A 67 6.08 15.40 -0.03
N VAL A 68 6.28 14.13 0.33
CA VAL A 68 6.54 13.09 -0.69
C VAL A 68 5.49 11.98 -0.70
N ALA A 69 4.66 11.89 0.34
CA ALA A 69 3.71 10.78 0.47
C ALA A 69 2.58 10.92 -0.55
N GLY A 70 2.37 9.86 -1.31
CA GLY A 70 1.21 9.72 -2.18
C GLY A 70 0.10 8.95 -1.49
N PRO A 71 -0.95 8.58 -2.25
CA PRO A 71 -2.03 7.76 -1.69
C PRO A 71 -1.51 6.43 -1.17
N GLY A 72 -2.17 5.90 -0.14
CA GLY A 72 -1.79 4.62 0.44
C GLY A 72 -2.70 3.49 -0.01
N LEU A 73 -2.16 2.28 -0.01
CA LEU A 73 -2.90 1.09 -0.41
C LEU A 73 -2.74 0.01 0.66
N VAL A 74 -3.86 -0.58 1.05
CA VAL A 74 -3.87 -1.78 1.89
C VAL A 74 -4.37 -2.93 1.02
N VAL A 75 -3.51 -3.90 0.78
CA VAL A 75 -3.88 -5.08 -0.01
C VAL A 75 -4.37 -6.14 0.96
N CYS A 76 -5.59 -6.60 0.77
CA CYS A 76 -6.21 -7.53 1.72
C CYS A 76 -7.21 -8.46 1.03
N ALA A 77 -7.85 -9.32 1.81
CA ALA A 77 -8.81 -10.31 1.29
C ALA A 77 -10.21 -9.73 1.22
N CYS A 78 -10.36 -8.48 0.80
CA CYS A 78 -11.67 -7.86 0.61
C CYS A 78 -12.18 -8.17 -0.80
N GLU A 79 -13.48 -8.01 -1.00
CA GLU A 79 -14.09 -8.32 -2.30
C GLU A 79 -14.01 -7.16 -3.29
N HIS A 80 -14.07 -5.94 -2.78
CA HIS A 80 -14.10 -4.75 -3.62
C HIS A 80 -13.21 -3.67 -3.04
N PRO A 81 -12.69 -2.76 -3.90
CA PRO A 81 -11.96 -1.61 -3.38
C PRO A 81 -12.82 -0.78 -2.44
N LEU A 82 -12.20 -0.28 -1.39
CA LEU A 82 -12.92 0.46 -0.36
C LEU A 82 -11.98 1.53 0.22
N ARG A 83 -12.47 2.76 0.29
CA ARG A 83 -11.71 3.82 0.95
C ARG A 83 -11.82 3.65 2.46
N ILE A 84 -10.69 3.48 3.15
CA ILE A 84 -10.69 3.22 4.59
C ILE A 84 -10.18 4.39 5.41
N ALA A 85 -9.53 5.35 4.76
CA ALA A 85 -9.07 6.58 5.42
C ALA A 85 -8.86 7.62 4.33
N GLN A 86 -8.52 8.84 4.71
CA GLN A 86 -8.25 9.87 3.71
C GLN A 86 -7.06 9.46 2.85
N ASP A 87 -7.28 9.37 1.56
CA ASP A 87 -6.27 8.95 0.58
C ASP A 87 -5.66 7.60 0.85
N VAL A 88 -6.40 6.70 1.52
CA VAL A 88 -5.98 5.32 1.75
C VAL A 88 -7.10 4.39 1.33
N TRP A 89 -6.77 3.46 0.45
CA TRP A 89 -7.72 2.51 -0.12
C TRP A 89 -7.33 1.09 0.22
N ALA A 90 -8.33 0.28 0.53
CA ALA A 90 -8.16 -1.16 0.60
C ALA A 90 -8.49 -1.73 -0.76
N ILE A 91 -7.65 -2.63 -1.25
CA ILE A 91 -7.87 -3.26 -2.55
C ILE A 91 -7.68 -4.77 -2.42
N PRO A 92 -8.40 -5.55 -3.27
CA PRO A 92 -8.26 -7.01 -3.21
C PRO A 92 -6.85 -7.47 -3.57
N TRP A 93 -6.48 -8.64 -3.06
CA TRP A 93 -5.22 -9.29 -3.43
C TRP A 93 -5.08 -9.45 -4.95
N ASP A 94 -6.20 -9.56 -5.60
CA ASP A 94 -6.30 -9.91 -7.01
C ASP A 94 -6.26 -8.63 -7.83
N LEU A 95 -5.07 -8.05 -7.93
CA LEU A 95 -4.87 -6.75 -8.57
C LEU A 95 -4.92 -6.79 -10.08
N ASP A 96 -4.84 -7.97 -10.68
CA ASP A 96 -4.83 -8.11 -12.14
C ASP A 96 -6.22 -8.31 -12.71
N GLY A 97 -7.24 -8.30 -11.87
CA GLY A 97 -8.60 -8.48 -12.31
C GLY A 97 -8.99 -9.92 -12.59
N SER A 98 -8.11 -10.87 -12.30
CA SER A 98 -8.45 -12.27 -12.46
C SER A 98 -9.52 -12.67 -11.47
N PRO A 99 -10.39 -13.62 -11.82
CA PRO A 99 -11.35 -14.12 -10.85
C PRO A 99 -10.63 -14.66 -9.64
N ALA A 100 -11.09 -14.25 -8.47
CA ALA A 100 -10.46 -14.72 -7.25
C ALA A 100 -10.59 -16.23 -7.17
N GLY A 101 -9.53 -16.82 -7.04
CA GLY A 101 -9.54 -18.28 -6.89
C GLY A 101 -9.27 -19.03 -7.89
#